data_12c024cd299161e7c55e9bd6f9ec75dc
#
_entry.id   12c024cd299161e7c55e9bd6f9ec75dc
#
_cell.length_a   1.000
_cell.length_b   1.000
_cell.length_c   1.000
_cell.angle_alpha   90.00
_cell.angle_beta   90.00
_cell.angle_gamma   90.00
#
_symmetry.space_group_name_H-M   'P 1'
#
loop_
_entity.id
_entity.type
_entity.pdbx_description
1 polymer ?
#
loop_
_entity_poly.entity_id
_entity_poly.type
_entity_poly.pdbx_seq_one_letter_code
_entity_poly.pdbx_strand_id
1 'polypeptide(L)'
;MRNINKEKSRKMKEKWLYIPNPQLTVKNRVFCLHYAAVSAEVYHNWCFLFDKGTEVCCVQLPGRSTRSDETRITVMEELVSLIAEVILSYNDVPYVIFGHCMGGFITYEIVRYIVQKKGKLPIAIFISGENPPHLLIEEIFILCLMKTSFKN
;
A
#
# COMPACT_ATOMS: atom_id res chain seq x y z
N MET A 1 -30.08 9.57 0.47
CA MET A 1 -29.07 9.54 -0.61
C MET A 1 -27.60 9.65 -0.13
N ARG A 2 -27.24 10.51 0.83
CA ARG A 2 -25.82 10.63 1.30
C ARG A 2 -25.24 9.38 1.96
N ASN A 3 -26.03 8.56 2.68
CA ASN A 3 -25.56 7.35 3.35
C ASN A 3 -25.26 6.20 2.39
N ILE A 4 -26.07 6.03 1.35
CA ILE A 4 -25.90 4.95 0.36
C ILE A 4 -24.59 5.13 -0.43
N ASN A 5 -24.24 6.38 -0.78
CA ASN A 5 -23.00 6.68 -1.49
C ASN A 5 -21.75 6.47 -0.62
N LYS A 6 -21.82 6.77 0.68
CA LYS A 6 -20.74 6.50 1.63
C LYS A 6 -20.51 5.00 1.82
N GLU A 7 -21.56 4.22 1.95
CA GLU A 7 -21.48 2.77 2.15
C GLU A 7 -20.97 2.06 0.88
N LYS A 8 -21.41 2.48 -0.30
CA LYS A 8 -20.91 1.99 -1.58
C LYS A 8 -19.43 2.33 -1.79
N SER A 9 -19.02 3.55 -1.42
CA SER A 9 -17.61 3.96 -1.47
C SER A 9 -16.76 3.17 -0.48
N ARG A 10 -17.25 2.87 0.72
CA ARG A 10 -16.57 2.06 1.73
C ARG A 10 -16.38 0.61 1.25
N LYS A 11 -17.45 -0.05 0.77
CA LYS A 11 -17.37 -1.42 0.22
C LYS A 11 -16.42 -1.50 -0.98
N MET A 12 -16.38 -0.46 -1.82
CA MET A 12 -15.45 -0.41 -2.95
C MET A 12 -14.00 -0.32 -2.50
N LYS A 13 -13.72 0.33 -1.37
CA LYS A 13 -12.37 0.44 -0.79
C LYS A 13 -11.96 -0.83 -0.03
N GLU A 14 -12.90 -1.45 0.68
CA GLU A 14 -12.66 -2.68 1.46
C GLU A 14 -12.13 -3.83 0.59
N LYS A 15 -12.55 -3.95 -0.67
CA LYS A 15 -12.04 -4.99 -1.56
C LYS A 15 -10.56 -4.82 -1.96
N TRP A 16 -9.99 -3.62 -1.79
CA TRP A 16 -8.60 -3.34 -2.09
C TRP A 16 -7.63 -3.77 -0.99
N LEU A 17 -8.15 -4.04 0.21
CA LEU A 17 -7.33 -4.40 1.36
C LEU A 17 -7.72 -5.77 1.90
N TYR A 18 -6.74 -6.65 2.00
CA TYR A 18 -6.80 -7.86 2.78
C TYR A 18 -6.14 -7.59 4.14
N ILE A 19 -6.93 -7.64 5.21
CA ILE A 19 -6.47 -7.38 6.58
C ILE A 19 -6.60 -8.68 7.37
N PRO A 20 -5.51 -9.46 7.50
CA PRO A 20 -5.58 -10.80 8.08
C PRO A 20 -5.96 -10.82 9.58
N ASN A 21 -5.64 -9.75 10.30
CA ASN A 21 -5.94 -9.61 11.72
C ASN A 21 -6.35 -8.16 12.04
N PRO A 22 -7.63 -7.79 11.80
CA PRO A 22 -8.13 -6.46 12.11
C PRO A 22 -7.97 -6.12 13.59
N GLN A 23 -7.47 -4.93 13.90
CA GLN A 23 -7.23 -4.47 15.25
C GLN A 23 -8.44 -3.71 15.80
N LEU A 24 -8.85 -3.98 17.05
CA LEU A 24 -9.92 -3.23 17.73
C LEU A 24 -9.55 -1.75 17.92
N THR A 25 -8.28 -1.49 18.20
CA THR A 25 -7.71 -0.14 18.33
C THR A 25 -6.47 -0.06 17.48
N VAL A 26 -6.57 0.65 16.38
CA VAL A 26 -5.45 0.83 15.46
C VAL A 26 -4.62 2.03 15.90
N LYS A 27 -3.32 1.82 16.09
CA LYS A 27 -2.33 2.86 16.41
C LYS A 27 -1.44 3.20 15.22
N ASN A 28 -1.14 2.18 14.42
CA ASN A 28 -0.29 2.29 13.22
C ASN A 28 -0.81 1.36 12.13
N ARG A 29 -0.50 1.66 10.86
CA ARG A 29 -0.75 0.76 9.73
C ARG A 29 0.50 0.46 8.94
N VAL A 30 0.57 -0.76 8.44
CA VAL A 30 1.57 -1.20 7.47
C VAL A 30 0.84 -1.63 6.21
N PHE A 31 0.96 -0.85 5.15
CA PHE A 31 0.44 -1.23 3.83
C PHE A 31 1.48 -2.06 3.10
N CYS A 32 1.10 -3.24 2.64
CA CYS A 32 1.99 -4.17 1.95
C CYS A 32 1.55 -4.34 0.49
N LEU A 33 2.48 -4.10 -0.44
CA LEU A 33 2.30 -4.34 -1.87
C LEU A 33 3.13 -5.55 -2.31
N HIS A 34 2.44 -6.55 -2.84
CA HIS A 34 3.04 -7.83 -3.21
C HIS A 34 3.82 -7.75 -4.54
N TYR A 35 4.72 -8.72 -4.74
CA TYR A 35 5.45 -8.92 -5.98
C TYR A 35 4.57 -9.58 -7.07
N ALA A 36 5.12 -9.68 -8.29
CA ALA A 36 4.42 -10.28 -9.41
C ALA A 36 4.05 -11.75 -9.13
N ALA A 37 3.00 -12.24 -9.79
CA ALA A 37 2.51 -13.62 -9.77
C ALA A 37 1.92 -14.13 -8.43
N VAL A 38 1.87 -13.29 -7.38
CA VAL A 38 1.22 -13.62 -6.09
C VAL A 38 0.04 -12.70 -5.81
N SER A 39 -0.55 -12.83 -4.64
CA SER A 39 -1.67 -12.04 -4.14
C SER A 39 -1.38 -11.48 -2.75
N ALA A 40 -2.31 -10.71 -2.20
CA ALA A 40 -2.17 -10.06 -0.89
C ALA A 40 -1.87 -11.05 0.25
N GLU A 41 -2.35 -12.29 0.15
CA GLU A 41 -2.19 -13.32 1.17
C GLU A 41 -0.72 -13.73 1.42
N VAL A 42 0.22 -13.37 0.55
CA VAL A 42 1.66 -13.62 0.76
C VAL A 42 2.16 -12.98 2.07
N TYR A 43 1.51 -11.91 2.52
CA TYR A 43 1.82 -11.22 3.77
C TYR A 43 0.90 -11.62 4.94
N HIS A 44 0.10 -12.68 4.81
CA HIS A 44 -0.84 -13.11 5.86
C HIS A 44 -0.19 -13.20 7.24
N ASN A 45 0.97 -13.84 7.33
CA ASN A 45 1.65 -14.08 8.60
C ASN A 45 2.33 -12.84 9.19
N TRP A 46 2.42 -11.74 8.43
CA TRP A 46 3.04 -10.51 8.93
C TRP A 46 2.28 -9.88 10.08
N CYS A 47 0.96 -10.11 10.18
CA CYS A 47 0.17 -9.62 11.29
C CYS A 47 0.63 -10.16 12.66
N PHE A 48 1.40 -11.26 12.70
CA PHE A 48 1.96 -11.83 13.92
C PHE A 48 3.36 -11.29 14.28
N LEU A 49 3.96 -10.47 13.41
CA LEU A 49 5.30 -9.90 13.60
C LEU A 49 5.27 -8.55 14.29
N PHE A 50 4.10 -7.95 14.46
CA PHE A 50 3.94 -6.61 15.00
C PHE A 50 3.18 -6.65 16.32
N ASP A 51 3.42 -5.62 17.15
CA ASP A 51 2.72 -5.41 18.41
C ASP A 51 1.22 -5.11 18.18
N LYS A 52 0.43 -5.34 19.23
CA LYS A 52 -1.00 -5.00 19.25
C LYS A 52 -1.20 -3.51 18.93
N GLY A 53 -2.15 -3.26 18.04
CA GLY A 53 -2.47 -1.93 17.54
C GLY A 53 -1.76 -1.59 16.22
N THR A 54 -0.85 -2.43 15.72
CA THR A 54 -0.32 -2.31 14.36
C THR A 54 -1.15 -3.19 13.41
N GLU A 55 -1.84 -2.57 12.48
CA GLU A 55 -2.70 -3.25 11.51
C GLU A 55 -1.98 -3.45 10.18
N VAL A 56 -1.86 -4.69 9.74
CA VAL A 56 -1.28 -5.05 8.44
C VAL A 56 -2.37 -5.03 7.39
N CYS A 57 -2.21 -4.16 6.39
CA CYS A 57 -3.15 -3.93 5.31
C CYS A 57 -2.51 -4.34 3.98
N CYS A 58 -2.80 -5.55 3.53
CA CYS A 58 -2.22 -6.09 2.29
C CYS A 58 -3.06 -5.63 1.09
N VAL A 59 -2.44 -4.94 0.13
CA VAL A 59 -3.13 -4.46 -1.06
C VAL A 59 -3.45 -5.62 -2.00
N GLN A 60 -4.75 -5.84 -2.26
CA GLN A 60 -5.26 -6.87 -3.16
C GLN A 60 -5.58 -6.29 -4.53
N LEU A 61 -4.76 -6.63 -5.51
CA LEU A 61 -4.91 -6.14 -6.88
C LEU A 61 -6.05 -6.85 -7.63
N PRO A 62 -6.72 -6.17 -8.59
CA PRO A 62 -7.67 -6.81 -9.50
C PRO A 62 -7.02 -7.95 -10.31
N GLY A 63 -7.80 -8.98 -10.62
CA GLY A 63 -7.33 -10.16 -11.34
C GLY A 63 -6.46 -11.10 -10.50
N ARG A 64 -6.52 -11.00 -9.16
CA ARG A 64 -5.77 -11.82 -8.20
C ARG A 64 -6.67 -12.32 -7.09
N SER A 65 -6.48 -13.60 -6.67
CA SER A 65 -7.17 -14.23 -5.55
C SER A 65 -8.67 -13.89 -5.46
N THR A 66 -9.13 -13.26 -4.40
CA THR A 66 -10.54 -12.86 -4.17
C THR A 66 -11.11 -11.91 -5.23
N ARG A 67 -10.25 -11.37 -6.12
CA ARG A 67 -10.61 -10.48 -7.23
C ARG A 67 -10.23 -11.07 -8.59
N SER A 68 -10.12 -12.39 -8.69
CA SER A 68 -9.68 -13.10 -9.91
C SER A 68 -10.58 -12.89 -11.11
N ASP A 69 -11.86 -12.64 -10.89
CA ASP A 69 -12.88 -12.34 -11.89
C ASP A 69 -12.90 -10.88 -12.38
N GLU A 70 -12.16 -10.00 -11.70
CA GLU A 70 -12.02 -8.61 -12.12
C GLU A 70 -10.93 -8.46 -13.20
N THR A 71 -11.18 -7.58 -14.17
CA THR A 71 -10.19 -7.22 -15.19
C THR A 71 -8.98 -6.57 -14.55
N ARG A 72 -7.78 -7.02 -14.95
CA ARG A 72 -6.52 -6.42 -14.49
C ARG A 72 -6.39 -4.99 -15.01
N ILE A 73 -5.90 -4.10 -14.16
CA ILE A 73 -5.53 -2.75 -14.56
C ILE A 73 -4.13 -2.81 -15.18
N THR A 74 -4.02 -2.36 -16.42
CA THR A 74 -2.76 -2.41 -17.20
C THR A 74 -2.07 -1.05 -17.31
N VAL A 75 -2.76 0.02 -16.89
CA VAL A 75 -2.22 1.39 -16.89
C VAL A 75 -1.73 1.73 -15.49
N MET A 76 -0.43 2.01 -15.37
CA MET A 76 0.21 2.25 -14.06
C MET A 76 -0.38 3.45 -13.33
N GLU A 77 -0.62 4.54 -14.04
CA GLU A 77 -1.17 5.78 -13.46
C GLU A 77 -2.56 5.55 -12.86
N GLU A 78 -3.39 4.75 -13.52
CA GLU A 78 -4.72 4.37 -13.03
C GLU A 78 -4.59 3.52 -11.76
N LEU A 79 -3.76 2.48 -11.80
CA LEU A 79 -3.53 1.58 -10.66
C LEU A 79 -3.02 2.35 -9.44
N VAL A 80 -2.01 3.19 -9.63
CA VAL A 80 -1.39 4.02 -8.58
C VAL A 80 -2.41 4.97 -7.96
N SER A 81 -3.20 5.66 -8.79
CA SER A 81 -4.21 6.59 -8.28
C SER A 81 -5.25 5.90 -7.41
N LEU A 82 -5.74 4.73 -7.84
CA LEU A 82 -6.73 3.96 -7.08
C LEU A 82 -6.18 3.45 -5.75
N ILE A 83 -4.96 2.90 -5.74
CA ILE A 83 -4.34 2.41 -4.51
C ILE A 83 -4.04 3.58 -3.55
N ALA A 84 -3.50 4.68 -4.07
CA ALA A 84 -3.21 5.87 -3.25
C ALA A 84 -4.46 6.43 -2.58
N GLU A 85 -5.59 6.52 -3.29
CA GLU A 85 -6.86 6.96 -2.73
C GLU A 85 -7.39 6.00 -1.64
N VAL A 86 -7.17 4.70 -1.81
CA VAL A 86 -7.48 3.71 -0.76
C VAL A 86 -6.61 3.97 0.47
N ILE A 87 -5.28 4.06 0.33
CA ILE A 87 -4.36 4.32 1.43
C ILE A 87 -4.71 5.62 2.15
N LEU A 88 -4.95 6.70 1.40
CA LEU A 88 -5.33 8.00 1.95
C LEU A 88 -6.67 7.97 2.70
N SER A 89 -7.55 7.05 2.37
CA SER A 89 -8.81 6.88 3.11
C SER A 89 -8.65 6.17 4.47
N TYR A 90 -7.49 5.57 4.73
CA TYR A 90 -7.11 4.88 5.97
C TYR A 90 -5.95 5.57 6.70
N ASN A 91 -5.69 6.85 6.44
CA ASN A 91 -4.56 7.59 6.99
C ASN A 91 -4.88 8.34 8.31
N ASP A 92 -5.88 7.89 9.04
CA ASP A 92 -6.31 8.40 10.36
C ASP A 92 -5.24 8.20 11.44
N VAL A 93 -4.34 7.23 11.26
CA VAL A 93 -3.18 6.94 12.11
C VAL A 93 -1.87 7.05 11.30
N PRO A 94 -0.69 7.09 11.96
CA PRO A 94 0.59 6.97 11.26
C PRO A 94 0.66 5.66 10.47
N TYR A 95 1.28 5.69 9.29
CA TYR A 95 1.40 4.52 8.45
C TYR A 95 2.74 4.44 7.71
N VAL A 96 3.12 3.23 7.34
CA VAL A 96 4.24 2.92 6.46
C VAL A 96 3.74 2.16 5.24
N ILE A 97 4.53 2.17 4.17
CA ILE A 97 4.27 1.36 2.98
C ILE A 97 5.48 0.46 2.75
N PHE A 98 5.22 -0.83 2.58
CA PHE A 98 6.20 -1.83 2.16
C PHE A 98 5.83 -2.34 0.76
N GLY A 99 6.82 -2.42 -0.13
CA GLY A 99 6.66 -3.03 -1.44
C GLY A 99 7.86 -3.89 -1.81
N HIS A 100 7.59 -5.08 -2.36
CA HIS A 100 8.62 -5.99 -2.85
C HIS A 100 8.52 -6.14 -4.36
N CYS A 101 9.66 -6.03 -5.07
CA CYS A 101 9.76 -6.15 -6.53
C CYS A 101 8.72 -5.21 -7.21
N MET A 102 7.82 -5.72 -8.03
CA MET A 102 6.72 -4.93 -8.63
C MET A 102 6.01 -4.04 -7.60
N GLY A 103 5.76 -4.54 -6.39
CA GLY A 103 5.17 -3.76 -5.30
C GLY A 103 6.06 -2.60 -4.83
N GLY A 104 7.38 -2.75 -4.92
CA GLY A 104 8.34 -1.68 -4.63
C GLY A 104 8.22 -0.53 -5.62
N PHE A 105 8.16 -0.84 -6.91
CA PHE A 105 7.97 0.16 -7.96
C PHE A 105 6.62 0.90 -7.80
N ILE A 106 5.54 0.15 -7.57
CA ILE A 106 4.21 0.73 -7.32
C ILE A 106 4.23 1.62 -6.08
N THR A 107 4.91 1.22 -5.00
CA THR A 107 5.05 2.02 -3.76
C THR A 107 5.68 3.38 -4.05
N TYR A 108 6.75 3.42 -4.85
CA TYR A 108 7.40 4.67 -5.23
C TYR A 108 6.44 5.61 -5.98
N GLU A 109 5.71 5.09 -6.95
CA GLU A 109 4.75 5.88 -7.72
C GLU A 109 3.56 6.36 -6.86
N ILE A 110 3.10 5.54 -5.91
CA ILE A 110 2.08 5.94 -4.93
C ILE A 110 2.54 7.15 -4.11
N VAL A 111 3.77 7.13 -3.61
CA VAL A 111 4.29 8.25 -2.81
C VAL A 111 4.41 9.51 -3.67
N ARG A 112 4.88 9.40 -4.93
CA ARG A 112 4.89 10.52 -5.88
C ARG A 112 3.49 11.11 -6.08
N TYR A 113 2.50 10.26 -6.28
CA TYR A 113 1.11 10.68 -6.42
C TYR A 113 0.60 11.41 -5.17
N ILE A 114 0.87 10.85 -3.96
CA ILE A 114 0.46 11.46 -2.69
C ILE A 114 1.12 12.84 -2.50
N VAL A 115 2.40 12.99 -2.85
CA VAL A 115 3.10 14.29 -2.83
C VAL A 115 2.43 15.29 -3.75
N GLN A 116 2.14 14.92 -5.00
CA GLN A 116 1.47 15.79 -5.96
C GLN A 116 0.07 16.24 -5.48
N LYS A 117 -0.64 15.35 -4.82
CA LYS A 117 -1.97 15.63 -4.23
C LYS A 117 -1.90 16.37 -2.89
N LYS A 118 -0.69 16.65 -2.37
CA LYS A 118 -0.50 17.23 -1.02
C LYS A 118 -1.21 16.42 0.07
N GLY A 119 -1.27 15.10 -0.12
CA GLY A 119 -1.85 14.16 0.84
C GLY A 119 -0.94 13.92 2.04
N LYS A 120 -1.47 13.24 3.07
CA LYS A 120 -0.68 12.84 4.25
C LYS A 120 0.32 11.78 3.83
N LEU A 121 1.61 12.07 4.01
CA LEU A 121 2.71 11.17 3.66
C LEU A 121 2.85 10.01 4.66
N PRO A 122 3.33 8.84 4.22
CA PRO A 122 3.77 7.79 5.12
C PRO A 122 4.95 8.26 5.98
N ILE A 123 5.10 7.72 7.19
CA ILE A 123 6.27 8.01 8.04
C ILE A 123 7.54 7.34 7.52
N ALA A 124 7.40 6.26 6.76
CA ALA A 124 8.50 5.58 6.06
C ALA A 124 7.96 4.77 4.89
N ILE A 125 8.83 4.48 3.93
CA ILE A 125 8.63 3.48 2.89
C ILE A 125 9.77 2.47 2.92
N PHE A 126 9.43 1.22 2.62
CA PHE A 126 10.39 0.12 2.50
C PHE A 126 10.24 -0.50 1.12
N ILE A 127 11.28 -0.44 0.33
CA ILE A 127 11.33 -1.03 -1.01
C ILE A 127 12.37 -2.14 -1.00
N SER A 128 11.97 -3.33 -1.42
CA SER A 128 12.80 -4.53 -1.45
C SER A 128 12.75 -5.17 -2.83
N GLY A 129 13.89 -5.67 -3.29
CA GLY A 129 13.97 -6.41 -4.55
C GLY A 129 13.79 -5.56 -5.81
N GLU A 130 14.01 -4.25 -5.72
CA GLU A 130 14.01 -3.31 -6.85
C GLU A 130 15.15 -2.31 -6.73
N ASN A 131 15.67 -1.89 -7.87
CA ASN A 131 16.61 -0.77 -7.94
C ASN A 131 15.89 0.55 -7.63
N PRO A 132 16.56 1.49 -6.94
CA PRO A 132 16.03 2.83 -6.81
C PRO A 132 15.73 3.42 -8.21
N PRO A 133 14.55 4.02 -8.43
CA PRO A 133 14.12 4.45 -9.76
C PRO A 133 15.05 5.47 -10.46
N HIS A 134 15.92 6.12 -9.70
CA HIS A 134 16.92 7.07 -10.21
C HIS A 134 18.30 6.46 -10.47
N LEU A 135 18.48 5.17 -10.14
CA LEU A 135 19.71 4.44 -10.37
C LEU A 135 19.46 3.36 -11.43
N LEU A 136 19.85 3.65 -12.66
CA LEU A 136 19.88 2.69 -13.77
C LEU A 136 21.12 1.78 -13.69
N ILE A 137 21.60 1.40 -12.51
CA ILE A 137 22.85 0.67 -12.32
C ILE A 137 22.64 -0.63 -11.55
N GLU A 138 23.32 -1.66 -12.01
CA GLU A 138 23.30 -3.09 -11.78
C GLU A 138 23.51 -3.62 -10.33
N GLU A 139 23.22 -2.87 -9.29
CA GLU A 139 23.37 -3.38 -7.92
C GLU A 139 22.09 -3.30 -7.12
N ILE A 140 21.69 -4.42 -6.57
CA ILE A 140 20.56 -4.58 -5.65
C ILE A 140 20.86 -3.80 -4.37
N PHE A 141 20.32 -2.60 -4.25
CA PHE A 141 20.33 -1.85 -3.00
C PHE A 141 18.99 -1.99 -2.29
N ILE A 142 19.07 -2.47 -1.05
CA ILE A 142 17.99 -2.32 -0.07
C ILE A 142 17.95 -0.84 0.29
N LEU A 143 17.02 -0.09 -0.29
CA LEU A 143 16.78 1.28 0.16
C LEU A 143 15.94 1.25 1.44
N CYS A 144 16.62 1.02 2.55
CA CYS A 144 16.07 1.26 3.87
C CYS A 144 16.24 2.76 4.16
N LEU A 145 15.13 3.46 4.43
CA LEU A 145 15.07 4.80 4.97
C LEU A 145 15.27 5.99 4.02
N MET A 146 14.18 6.48 3.50
CA MET A 146 14.03 7.93 3.53
C MET A 146 13.25 8.31 4.80
N LYS A 147 13.97 8.54 5.91
CA LYS A 147 13.45 9.40 6.96
C LYS A 147 13.23 10.75 6.32
N THR A 148 12.00 11.07 5.99
CA THR A 148 11.62 12.44 5.69
C THR A 148 11.67 13.22 6.99
N SER A 149 12.87 13.64 7.40
CA SER A 149 13.02 14.72 8.35
C SER A 149 12.64 16.00 7.62
N PHE A 150 11.35 16.29 7.54
CA PHE A 150 10.91 17.67 7.34
C PHE A 150 11.14 18.39 8.67
N LYS A 151 12.30 19.02 8.81
CA LYS A 151 12.44 20.14 9.73
C LYS A 151 11.63 21.29 9.16
N ASN A 152 10.77 21.84 10.02
CA ASN A 152 10.04 23.09 9.82
C ASN A 152 10.94 24.22 9.31
#